data_47d09074f16a789908cb969c8b128b31
#
_entry.id   47d09074f16a789908cb969c8b128b31
#
_cell.length_a   1.000
_cell.length_b   1.000
_cell.length_c   1.000
_cell.angle_alpha   90.00
_cell.angle_beta   90.00
_cell.angle_gamma   90.00
#
_symmetry.space_group_name_H-M   'P 1'
#
loop_
_entity.id
_entity.type
_entity.pdbx_description
1 polymer ?
#
loop_
_entity_poly.entity_id
_entity_poly.type
_entity_poly.pdbx_seq_one_letter_code
_entity_poly.pdbx_strand_id
1 'polypeptide(L)' 'MCLAAAYKNQQNPDNLICKFVSNIGFEGNKVILTDILGQDIVLEGKLSVVDLVKNVVVIEVPESAA' A
#
# COMPACT_ATOMS: atom_id res chain seq x y z
N MET A 1 -12.51 9.89 -9.88
CA MET A 1 -12.06 8.80 -9.01
C MET A 1 -10.58 8.95 -8.72
N CYS A 2 -10.21 8.87 -7.45
CA CYS A 2 -8.82 9.01 -7.04
C CYS A 2 -8.21 7.64 -6.75
N LEU A 3 -7.09 7.36 -7.39
CA LEU A 3 -6.32 6.16 -7.13
C LEU A 3 -5.06 6.55 -6.37
N ALA A 4 -4.67 5.74 -5.41
CA ALA A 4 -3.52 6.03 -4.57
C ALA A 4 -2.30 5.25 -5.01
N ALA A 5 -1.13 5.84 -4.78
CA ALA A 5 0.13 5.13 -4.94
C ALA A 5 0.55 4.59 -3.58
N ALA A 6 0.89 3.31 -3.51
CA ALA A 6 1.29 2.67 -2.27
C ALA A 6 2.79 2.42 -2.25
N TYR A 7 3.41 2.80 -1.14
CA TYR A 7 4.85 2.68 -0.94
C TYR A 7 5.16 1.83 0.30
N LYS A 8 6.28 1.16 0.27
CA LYS A 8 6.76 0.35 1.38
C LYS A 8 7.70 1.20 2.23
N ASN A 9 7.33 1.42 3.50
CA ASN A 9 8.12 2.11 4.53
C ASN A 9 8.36 3.59 4.29
N GLN A 10 8.68 4.02 3.09
CA GLN A 10 8.97 5.41 2.78
C GLN A 10 8.38 5.80 1.43
N GLN A 11 7.94 7.03 1.32
CA GLN A 11 7.45 7.57 0.07
C GLN A 11 8.64 7.89 -0.84
N ASN A 12 9.12 6.88 -1.53
CA ASN A 12 10.32 6.92 -2.36
C ASN A 12 10.03 6.09 -3.61
N PRO A 13 10.41 6.57 -4.82
CA PRO A 13 10.14 5.81 -6.05
C PRO A 13 10.69 4.38 -6.03
N ASP A 14 11.80 4.14 -5.32
CA ASP A 14 12.37 2.80 -5.21
C ASP A 14 11.51 1.87 -4.34
N ASN A 15 10.61 2.43 -3.54
CA ASN A 15 9.77 1.68 -2.62
C ASN A 15 8.33 1.54 -3.10
N LEU A 16 8.06 1.90 -4.33
CA LEU A 16 6.71 1.82 -4.90
C LEU A 16 6.25 0.38 -4.98
N ILE A 17 5.09 0.09 -4.40
CA ILE A 17 4.48 -1.24 -4.42
C ILE A 17 3.45 -1.31 -5.54
N CYS A 18 2.53 -0.34 -5.56
CA CYS A 18 1.43 -0.33 -6.51
C CYS A 18 1.08 1.11 -6.83
N LYS A 19 0.97 1.40 -8.11
CA LYS A 19 0.73 2.77 -8.56
C LYS A 19 -0.74 3.17 -8.57
N PHE A 20 -1.64 2.20 -8.82
CA PHE A 20 -3.06 2.50 -8.96
C PHE A 20 -3.89 1.65 -8.01
N VAL A 21 -3.81 2.00 -6.72
CA VAL A 21 -4.56 1.28 -5.69
C VAL A 21 -6.00 1.78 -5.68
N SER A 22 -6.94 0.87 -5.87
CA SER A 22 -8.36 1.18 -5.82
C SER A 22 -9.01 0.80 -4.50
N ASN A 23 -8.42 -0.13 -3.77
CA ASN A 23 -8.99 -0.62 -2.52
C ASN A 23 -7.89 -1.11 -1.60
N ILE A 24 -8.08 -0.90 -0.31
CA ILE A 24 -7.16 -1.39 0.73
C ILE A 24 -8.00 -2.17 1.74
N GLY A 25 -7.66 -3.44 1.91
CA GLY A 25 -8.31 -4.29 2.89
C GLY A 25 -7.32 -4.75 3.95
N PHE A 26 -7.85 -5.30 5.01
CA PHE A 26 -7.04 -5.78 6.13
C PHE A 26 -7.52 -7.16 6.55
N GLU A 27 -6.57 -8.04 6.83
CA GLU A 27 -6.86 -9.38 7.30
C GLU A 27 -5.77 -9.79 8.27
N GLY A 28 -6.11 -9.83 9.57
CA GLY A 28 -5.11 -10.10 10.60
C GLY A 28 -4.05 -9.01 10.59
N ASN A 29 -2.79 -9.43 10.43
CA ASN A 29 -1.65 -8.51 10.35
C ASN A 29 -1.23 -8.24 8.90
N LYS A 30 -2.14 -8.50 7.94
CA LYS A 30 -1.85 -8.32 6.53
C LYS A 30 -2.64 -7.16 5.95
N VAL A 31 -2.03 -6.47 4.99
CA VAL A 31 -2.68 -5.44 4.21
C VAL A 31 -2.84 -5.97 2.79
N ILE A 32 -4.04 -5.84 2.25
CA ILE A 32 -4.37 -6.31 0.92
C ILE A 32 -4.67 -5.11 0.05
N LEU A 33 -3.80 -4.86 -0.92
CA LEU A 33 -3.98 -3.77 -1.88
C LEU A 33 -4.59 -4.33 -3.16
N THR A 34 -5.68 -3.75 -3.60
CA THR A 34 -6.30 -4.12 -4.86
C THR A 34 -6.07 -3.00 -5.86
N ASP A 35 -5.51 -3.33 -7.02
CA ASP A 35 -5.26 -2.33 -8.04
C ASP A 35 -6.48 -2.11 -8.94
N ILE A 36 -6.36 -1.18 -9.87
CA ILE A 36 -7.46 -0.82 -10.76
C ILE A 36 -7.91 -1.97 -11.65
N LEU A 37 -7.05 -2.96 -11.86
CA LEU A 37 -7.36 -4.14 -12.67
C LEU A 37 -7.96 -5.27 -11.84
N GLY A 38 -8.13 -5.06 -10.54
CA GLY A 38 -8.68 -6.05 -9.64
C GLY A 38 -7.68 -7.08 -9.13
N GLN A 39 -6.40 -6.82 -9.28
CA GLN A 39 -5.36 -7.71 -8.78
C GLN A 39 -5.03 -7.36 -7.34
N ASP A 40 -4.83 -8.38 -6.51
CA ASP A 40 -4.53 -8.20 -5.10
C ASP A 40 -3.04 -8.38 -4.83
N ILE A 41 -2.51 -7.49 -4.01
CA ILE A 41 -1.14 -7.58 -3.49
C ILE A 41 -1.26 -7.69 -1.98
N VAL A 42 -0.77 -8.79 -1.42
CA VAL A 42 -0.84 -9.05 0.02
C VAL A 42 0.52 -8.78 0.65
N LEU A 43 0.51 -7.95 1.70
CA LEU A 43 1.72 -7.57 2.42
C LEU A 43 1.54 -7.83 3.90
N GLU A 44 2.55 -8.39 4.55
CA GLU A 44 2.58 -8.43 6.00
C GLU A 44 3.05 -7.09 6.51
N GLY A 45 2.20 -6.38 7.23
CA GLY A 45 2.55 -5.07 7.71
C GLY A 45 1.32 -4.31 8.18
N LYS A 46 1.47 -3.01 8.30
CA LYS A 46 0.37 -2.16 8.74
C LYS A 46 0.41 -0.83 8.00
N LEU A 47 -0.75 -0.21 7.94
CA LEU A 47 -0.88 1.11 7.35
C LEU A 47 -0.16 2.12 8.23
N SER A 48 0.74 2.88 7.64
CA SER A 48 1.52 3.88 8.35
C SER A 48 1.00 5.29 8.08
N VAL A 49 0.82 5.63 6.80
CA VAL A 49 0.38 6.96 6.40
C VAL A 49 -0.64 6.84 5.28
N VAL A 50 -1.69 7.64 5.37
CA VAL A 50 -2.61 7.87 4.26
C VAL A 50 -2.67 9.36 4.02
N ASP A 51 -2.22 9.80 2.87
CA ASP A 51 -2.28 11.20 2.46
C ASP A 51 -3.29 11.35 1.34
N LEU A 52 -4.45 11.86 1.68
CA LEU A 52 -5.55 11.97 0.73
C LEU A 52 -5.42 13.18 -0.20
N VAL A 53 -4.56 14.11 0.13
CA VAL A 53 -4.28 15.26 -0.73
C VAL A 53 -3.37 14.83 -1.87
N LYS A 54 -2.33 14.07 -1.55
CA LYS A 54 -1.37 13.58 -2.53
C LYS A 54 -1.76 12.23 -3.12
N ASN A 55 -2.77 11.57 -2.54
CA ASN A 55 -3.19 10.22 -2.91
C ASN A 55 -2.04 9.23 -2.77
N VAL A 56 -1.41 9.25 -1.59
CA VAL A 56 -0.28 8.41 -1.27
C VAL A 56 -0.57 7.60 -0.01
N VAL A 57 -0.19 6.34 -0.03
CA VAL A 57 -0.33 5.43 1.10
C VAL A 57 1.05 4.84 1.39
N VAL A 58 1.43 4.83 2.65
CA VAL A 58 2.68 4.19 3.07
C VAL A 58 2.34 3.02 3.99
N ILE A 59 2.89 1.87 3.67
CA ILE A 59 2.69 0.65 4.43
C ILE A 59 4.00 0.28 5.09
N GLU A 60 3.97 0.13 6.41
CA GLU A 60 5.13 -0.27 7.18
C GLU A 60 5.26 -1.79 7.15
N VAL A 61 6.33 -2.28 6.57
CA VAL A 61 6.60 -3.71 6.48
C VAL A 61 7.85 -3.99 7.33
N PRO A 62 7.75 -4.90 8.31
CA PRO A 62 8.90 -5.25 9.13
C PRO A 62 10.01 -5.89 8.28
N GLU A 63 11.26 -5.64 8.64
CA GLU A 63 12.39 -6.27 7.95
C GLU A 63 12.31 -7.78 7.98
N SER A 64 11.87 -8.32 9.11
CA SER A 64 11.77 -9.77 9.29
C SER A 64 10.72 -10.41 8.38
N ALA A 65 9.81 -9.61 7.81
CA ALA A 65 8.77 -10.10 6.91
C ALA A 65 9.18 -10.04 5.44
N ALA A 66 10.34 -9.50 5.16
CA ALA A 66 10.81 -9.30 3.80
C ALA A 66 11.27 -10.63 3.15
#